data_76f325b4f300262a02e529991ecc1f2d
#
_entry.id   76f325b4f300262a02e529991ecc1f2d
#
_cell.length_a   1.000
_cell.length_b   1.000
_cell.length_c   1.000
_cell.angle_alpha   90.00
_cell.angle_beta   90.00
_cell.angle_gamma   90.00
#
_symmetry.space_group_name_H-M   'P 1'
#
loop_
_entity.id
_entity.type
_entity.pdbx_description
1 polymer ?
#
loop_
_entity_poly.entity_id
_entity_poly.type
_entity_poly.pdbx_seq_one_letter_code
_entity_poly.pdbx_strand_id
1 'polypeptide(L)'
;SILYNSINEKIKPLPDDIIVYPGHGAGSACGKNMMKETFDTLGNQKKINYSLNDTISKEYFIKTLIEDLPKPPSYFPYNVKMNQDGYENLSNIIKRAKNPLPLTDFESKMKIKDVKILDVRSSEQFCRGHIPGSIFIGINGGFAPWVGAIMSDPGVQILLVVDEARLEEAIIRLSRVGFDKVIGYLHGGFNSWLSKNKFNTVPSVLPNKSFISQIKDDIVLDVRNPSEIIVGKIKNSLNIPLNELNSKLHKISKSKSYSIYCAGGYRSVIAASILMSEGFKNVKNIYGGFKSIAAIN
;
A
#
# COMPACT_ATOMS: atom_id res chain seq x y z
N SER A 1 -23.17 1.97 17.96
CA SER A 1 -24.30 1.47 18.78
C SER A 1 -24.66 0.00 18.47
N ILE A 2 -24.68 -0.44 17.21
CA ILE A 2 -25.03 -1.83 16.84
C ILE A 2 -24.08 -2.84 17.51
N LEU A 3 -22.76 -2.65 17.45
CA LEU A 3 -21.79 -3.54 18.08
C LEU A 3 -22.01 -3.66 19.60
N TYR A 4 -22.26 -2.53 20.28
CA TYR A 4 -22.56 -2.55 21.72
C TYR A 4 -23.78 -3.42 22.02
N ASN A 5 -24.88 -3.24 21.30
CA ASN A 5 -26.08 -4.07 21.48
C ASN A 5 -25.80 -5.54 21.19
N SER A 6 -25.09 -5.85 20.10
CA SER A 6 -24.73 -7.25 19.75
C SER A 6 -23.89 -7.93 20.83
N ILE A 7 -22.94 -7.20 21.43
CA ILE A 7 -22.11 -7.73 22.53
C ILE A 7 -22.98 -8.03 23.75
N ASN A 8 -23.84 -7.11 24.16
CA ASN A 8 -24.63 -7.26 25.38
C ASN A 8 -25.79 -8.27 25.22
N GLU A 9 -26.42 -8.32 24.06
CA GLU A 9 -27.60 -9.17 23.83
C GLU A 9 -27.24 -10.58 23.32
N LYS A 10 -26.11 -10.76 22.63
CA LYS A 10 -25.77 -12.02 21.97
C LYS A 10 -24.52 -12.71 22.53
N ILE A 11 -23.54 -11.95 23.02
CA ILE A 11 -22.27 -12.50 23.46
C ILE A 11 -22.21 -12.67 24.97
N LYS A 12 -22.51 -11.62 25.74
CA LYS A 12 -22.47 -11.67 27.21
C LYS A 12 -23.41 -12.71 27.82
N PRO A 13 -24.61 -13.02 27.30
CA PRO A 13 -25.47 -14.02 27.84
C PRO A 13 -24.97 -15.48 27.68
N LEU A 14 -23.93 -15.69 26.85
CA LEU A 14 -23.35 -17.02 26.64
C LEU A 14 -22.64 -17.52 27.92
N PRO A 15 -22.55 -18.85 28.11
CA PRO A 15 -21.85 -19.46 29.24
C PRO A 15 -20.39 -19.02 29.36
N ASP A 16 -19.89 -18.91 30.59
CA ASP A 16 -18.55 -18.42 30.89
C ASP A 16 -17.43 -19.38 30.50
N ASP A 17 -17.73 -20.65 30.34
CA ASP A 17 -16.79 -21.71 29.96
C ASP A 17 -16.57 -21.80 28.44
N ILE A 18 -17.33 -21.04 27.65
CA ILE A 18 -17.10 -20.99 26.20
C ILE A 18 -15.70 -20.47 25.90
N ILE A 19 -14.99 -21.20 25.04
CA ILE A 19 -13.67 -20.81 24.55
C ILE A 19 -13.81 -19.83 23.36
N VAL A 20 -13.20 -18.68 23.48
CA VAL A 20 -13.18 -17.63 22.47
C VAL A 20 -11.86 -17.68 21.72
N TYR A 21 -11.90 -17.83 20.41
CA TYR A 21 -10.78 -17.72 19.51
C TYR A 21 -10.87 -16.38 18.77
N PRO A 22 -9.94 -15.43 18.99
CA PRO A 22 -9.97 -14.16 18.27
C PRO A 22 -9.63 -14.36 16.79
N GLY A 23 -10.27 -13.58 15.91
CA GLY A 23 -10.00 -13.62 14.47
C GLY A 23 -8.63 -13.08 14.06
N HIS A 24 -7.92 -12.39 14.97
CA HIS A 24 -6.61 -11.80 14.73
C HIS A 24 -5.72 -11.94 15.96
N GLY A 25 -4.42 -12.08 15.74
CA GLY A 25 -3.42 -12.13 16.81
C GLY A 25 -2.89 -10.76 17.23
N ALA A 26 -2.03 -10.73 18.25
CA ALA A 26 -1.36 -9.53 18.73
C ALA A 26 -0.60 -8.82 17.61
N GLY A 27 -0.68 -7.48 17.58
CA GLY A 27 -0.06 -6.66 16.54
C GLY A 27 -0.91 -6.44 15.27
N SER A 28 -2.14 -6.97 15.21
CA SER A 28 -3.08 -6.65 14.14
C SER A 28 -3.49 -5.17 14.20
N ALA A 29 -3.59 -4.54 13.03
CA ALA A 29 -4.11 -3.17 12.90
C ALA A 29 -5.62 -3.05 13.20
N CYS A 30 -6.33 -4.19 13.29
CA CYS A 30 -7.78 -4.24 13.48
C CYS A 30 -8.22 -4.24 14.94
N GLY A 31 -7.30 -4.38 15.91
CA GLY A 31 -7.63 -4.45 17.33
C GLY A 31 -6.76 -3.54 18.19
N LYS A 32 -7.38 -2.92 19.21
CA LYS A 32 -6.67 -2.17 20.26
C LYS A 32 -6.29 -3.13 21.39
N ASN A 33 -5.06 -3.00 21.91
CA ASN A 33 -4.59 -3.72 23.09
C ASN A 33 -4.82 -5.24 23.04
N MET A 34 -4.52 -5.85 21.89
CA MET A 34 -4.68 -7.30 21.73
C MET A 34 -3.67 -8.04 22.61
N MET A 35 -4.16 -9.03 23.33
CA MET A 35 -3.37 -9.90 24.17
C MET A 35 -2.55 -10.90 23.34
N LYS A 36 -1.53 -11.51 23.96
CA LYS A 36 -0.67 -12.52 23.29
C LYS A 36 -1.34 -13.88 23.17
N GLU A 37 -2.33 -14.14 24.01
CA GLU A 37 -3.08 -15.39 24.04
C GLU A 37 -3.86 -15.57 22.76
N THR A 38 -3.87 -16.80 22.25
CA THR A 38 -4.57 -17.17 21.01
C THR A 38 -5.98 -17.69 21.27
N PHE A 39 -6.35 -17.92 22.52
CA PHE A 39 -7.69 -18.27 22.98
C PHE A 39 -7.85 -17.97 24.46
N ASP A 40 -9.09 -17.84 24.94
CA ASP A 40 -9.41 -17.63 26.35
C ASP A 40 -10.87 -18.00 26.59
N THR A 41 -11.28 -18.15 27.88
CA THR A 41 -12.68 -18.34 28.23
C THR A 41 -13.46 -17.03 28.16
N LEU A 42 -14.74 -17.10 27.81
CA LEU A 42 -15.61 -15.91 27.80
C LEU A 42 -15.71 -15.28 29.20
N GLY A 43 -15.80 -16.12 30.26
CA GLY A 43 -15.84 -15.63 31.62
C GLY A 43 -14.59 -14.86 32.04
N ASN A 44 -13.39 -15.25 31.59
CA ASN A 44 -12.19 -14.48 31.82
C ASN A 44 -12.22 -13.17 31.01
N GLN A 45 -12.63 -13.24 29.74
CA GLN A 45 -12.77 -12.04 28.88
C GLN A 45 -13.76 -11.02 29.44
N LYS A 46 -14.88 -11.44 30.06
CA LYS A 46 -15.81 -10.55 30.76
C LYS A 46 -15.13 -9.75 31.90
N LYS A 47 -14.10 -10.31 32.53
CA LYS A 47 -13.36 -9.67 33.62
C LYS A 47 -12.29 -8.67 33.13
N ILE A 48 -11.57 -9.04 32.06
CA ILE A 48 -10.36 -8.31 31.63
C ILE A 48 -10.55 -7.45 30.39
N ASN A 49 -11.52 -7.80 29.52
CA ASN A 49 -11.74 -7.07 28.28
C ASN A 49 -12.73 -5.92 28.50
N TYR A 50 -12.27 -4.69 28.30
CA TYR A 50 -13.10 -3.50 28.50
C TYR A 50 -14.42 -3.55 27.73
N SER A 51 -14.45 -4.14 26.55
CA SER A 51 -15.66 -4.20 25.71
C SER A 51 -16.72 -5.17 26.23
N LEU A 52 -16.35 -6.09 27.11
CA LEU A 52 -17.23 -7.08 27.74
C LEU A 52 -17.56 -6.75 29.19
N ASN A 53 -16.95 -5.71 29.75
CA ASN A 53 -17.17 -5.30 31.14
C ASN A 53 -18.60 -4.71 31.32
N ASP A 54 -19.33 -5.18 32.33
CA ASP A 54 -20.71 -4.78 32.58
C ASP A 54 -20.87 -3.37 33.18
N THR A 55 -19.76 -2.81 33.73
CA THR A 55 -19.79 -1.47 34.34
C THR A 55 -19.64 -0.34 33.36
N ILE A 56 -19.41 -0.62 32.05
CA ILE A 56 -19.12 0.38 31.04
C ILE A 56 -20.41 0.89 30.38
N SER A 57 -20.60 2.21 30.42
CA SER A 57 -21.73 2.84 29.70
C SER A 57 -21.55 2.73 28.18
N LYS A 58 -22.67 2.78 27.47
CA LYS A 58 -22.68 2.75 25.99
C LYS A 58 -21.87 3.89 25.41
N GLU A 59 -21.95 5.07 26.00
CA GLU A 59 -21.23 6.28 25.57
C GLU A 59 -19.73 6.10 25.73
N TYR A 60 -19.28 5.56 26.86
CA TYR A 60 -17.87 5.28 27.12
C TYR A 60 -17.33 4.20 26.16
N PHE A 61 -18.11 3.12 25.96
CA PHE A 61 -17.75 2.07 24.98
C PHE A 61 -17.55 2.66 23.58
N ILE A 62 -18.53 3.45 23.08
CA ILE A 62 -18.44 4.06 21.76
C ILE A 62 -17.22 4.97 21.68
N LYS A 63 -17.04 5.87 22.66
CA LYS A 63 -15.90 6.80 22.69
C LYS A 63 -14.58 6.06 22.62
N THR A 64 -14.37 5.07 23.48
CA THR A 64 -13.12 4.30 23.56
C THR A 64 -12.87 3.50 22.27
N LEU A 65 -13.91 2.97 21.65
CA LEU A 65 -13.80 2.19 20.43
C LEU A 65 -13.39 3.04 19.23
N ILE A 66 -13.95 4.25 19.09
CA ILE A 66 -13.66 5.13 17.93
C ILE A 66 -12.47 6.06 18.15
N GLU A 67 -11.97 6.19 19.38
CA GLU A 67 -10.79 6.99 19.69
C GLU A 67 -9.57 6.46 18.97
N ASP A 68 -8.79 7.33 18.34
CA ASP A 68 -7.56 7.01 17.60
C ASP A 68 -7.69 5.97 16.48
N LEU A 69 -8.90 5.75 15.95
CA LEU A 69 -9.05 4.89 14.78
C LEU A 69 -8.33 5.51 13.58
N PRO A 70 -7.40 4.77 12.95
CA PRO A 70 -6.80 5.23 11.71
C PRO A 70 -7.89 5.34 10.62
N LYS A 71 -7.73 6.30 9.72
CA LYS A 71 -8.62 6.36 8.54
C LYS A 71 -8.55 5.05 7.79
N PRO A 72 -9.71 4.43 7.49
CA PRO A 72 -9.73 3.20 6.71
C PRO A 72 -9.13 3.44 5.32
N PRO A 73 -8.48 2.44 4.71
CA PRO A 73 -8.03 2.53 3.34
C PRO A 73 -9.17 2.92 2.39
N SER A 74 -8.86 3.72 1.37
CA SER A 74 -9.86 4.26 0.43
C SER A 74 -10.68 3.20 -0.31
N TYR A 75 -10.14 2.01 -0.51
CA TYR A 75 -10.81 0.89 -1.19
C TYR A 75 -11.77 0.08 -0.30
N PHE A 76 -11.77 0.26 1.03
CA PHE A 76 -12.63 -0.52 1.94
C PHE A 76 -14.13 -0.37 1.62
N PRO A 77 -14.70 0.84 1.41
CA PRO A 77 -16.10 0.97 1.05
C PRO A 77 -16.47 0.21 -0.24
N TYR A 78 -15.57 0.19 -1.21
CA TYR A 78 -15.77 -0.56 -2.45
C TYR A 78 -15.81 -2.07 -2.19
N ASN A 79 -14.87 -2.60 -1.39
CA ASN A 79 -14.86 -4.02 -1.05
C ASN A 79 -16.09 -4.44 -0.24
N VAL A 80 -16.56 -3.58 0.69
CA VAL A 80 -17.82 -3.81 1.42
C VAL A 80 -19.00 -3.92 0.44
N LYS A 81 -19.08 -3.01 -0.51
CA LYS A 81 -20.11 -3.04 -1.55
C LYS A 81 -20.04 -4.31 -2.41
N MET A 82 -18.84 -4.69 -2.87
CA MET A 82 -18.65 -5.94 -3.63
C MET A 82 -19.10 -7.18 -2.84
N ASN A 83 -18.82 -7.22 -1.53
CA ASN A 83 -19.27 -8.33 -0.67
C ASN A 83 -20.80 -8.37 -0.48
N GLN A 84 -21.47 -7.22 -0.57
CA GLN A 84 -22.94 -7.13 -0.47
C GLN A 84 -23.64 -7.44 -1.80
N ASP A 85 -23.13 -6.89 -2.91
CA ASP A 85 -23.75 -6.96 -4.23
C ASP A 85 -23.33 -8.23 -5.00
N GLY A 86 -22.26 -8.91 -4.55
CA GLY A 86 -21.59 -9.98 -5.28
C GLY A 86 -20.47 -9.45 -6.19
N TYR A 87 -19.60 -10.35 -6.63
CA TYR A 87 -18.45 -10.07 -7.48
C TYR A 87 -18.30 -11.12 -8.59
N GLU A 88 -17.59 -10.75 -9.65
CA GLU A 88 -17.31 -11.62 -10.77
C GLU A 88 -16.47 -12.85 -10.35
N ASN A 89 -16.71 -13.99 -10.95
CA ASN A 89 -15.93 -15.19 -10.68
C ASN A 89 -14.44 -14.95 -11.02
N LEU A 90 -13.55 -15.29 -10.09
CA LEU A 90 -12.11 -15.09 -10.22
C LEU A 90 -11.53 -15.76 -11.49
N SER A 91 -12.04 -16.93 -11.89
CA SER A 91 -11.56 -17.60 -13.10
C SER A 91 -11.83 -16.79 -14.37
N ASN A 92 -12.96 -16.06 -14.43
CA ASN A 92 -13.28 -15.17 -15.55
C ASN A 92 -12.37 -13.95 -15.57
N ILE A 93 -12.10 -13.39 -14.39
CA ILE A 93 -11.15 -12.27 -14.25
C ILE A 93 -9.77 -12.68 -14.73
N ILE A 94 -9.25 -13.82 -14.26
CA ILE A 94 -7.94 -14.34 -14.67
C ILE A 94 -7.89 -14.57 -16.17
N LYS A 95 -8.91 -15.22 -16.75
CA LYS A 95 -8.98 -15.49 -18.20
C LYS A 95 -8.93 -14.21 -19.03
N ARG A 96 -9.68 -13.19 -18.63
CA ARG A 96 -9.70 -11.87 -19.31
C ARG A 96 -8.38 -11.13 -19.15
N ALA A 97 -7.81 -11.15 -17.95
CA ALA A 97 -6.60 -10.40 -17.61
C ALA A 97 -5.31 -11.00 -18.21
N LYS A 98 -5.29 -12.32 -18.46
CA LYS A 98 -4.18 -13.01 -19.15
C LYS A 98 -4.18 -12.72 -20.66
N ASN A 99 -4.30 -11.47 -21.06
CA ASN A 99 -4.29 -10.98 -22.41
C ASN A 99 -2.89 -10.43 -22.76
N PRO A 100 -2.04 -11.19 -23.49
CA PRO A 100 -0.72 -10.71 -23.90
C PRO A 100 -0.88 -9.65 -24.98
N LEU A 101 -0.36 -8.47 -24.73
CA LEU A 101 -0.41 -7.35 -25.67
C LEU A 101 0.95 -7.20 -26.34
N PRO A 102 1.02 -7.32 -27.69
CA PRO A 102 2.18 -6.86 -28.44
C PRO A 102 2.50 -5.40 -28.11
N LEU A 103 3.75 -4.97 -28.29
CA LEU A 103 4.19 -3.63 -27.92
C LEU A 103 3.31 -2.53 -28.53
N THR A 104 2.94 -2.64 -29.82
CA THR A 104 2.08 -1.69 -30.53
C THR A 104 0.70 -1.52 -29.91
N ASP A 105 0.12 -2.64 -29.46
CA ASP A 105 -1.21 -2.66 -28.85
C ASP A 105 -1.16 -2.11 -27.42
N PHE A 106 -0.09 -2.43 -26.69
CA PHE A 106 0.17 -1.87 -25.38
C PHE A 106 0.32 -0.34 -25.45
N GLU A 107 1.14 0.16 -26.40
CA GLU A 107 1.32 1.61 -26.63
C GLU A 107 0.01 2.31 -27.04
N SER A 108 -0.83 1.65 -27.78
CA SER A 108 -2.14 2.20 -28.17
C SER A 108 -3.08 2.28 -26.97
N LYS A 109 -3.12 1.23 -26.13
CA LYS A 109 -3.98 1.19 -24.93
C LYS A 109 -3.52 2.14 -23.83
N MET A 110 -2.21 2.37 -23.65
CA MET A 110 -1.73 3.32 -22.65
C MET A 110 -2.08 4.79 -22.96
N LYS A 111 -2.51 5.11 -24.19
CA LYS A 111 -3.00 6.43 -24.58
C LYS A 111 -4.47 6.67 -24.25
N ILE A 112 -5.19 5.62 -23.88
CA ILE A 112 -6.61 5.72 -23.52
C ILE A 112 -6.69 6.46 -22.17
N LYS A 113 -7.62 7.41 -22.10
CA LYS A 113 -7.88 8.15 -20.87
C LYS A 113 -8.23 7.18 -19.74
N ASP A 114 -7.72 7.45 -18.54
CA ASP A 114 -7.98 6.69 -17.33
C ASP A 114 -7.43 5.25 -17.31
N VAL A 115 -6.59 4.87 -18.28
CA VAL A 115 -5.77 3.65 -18.20
C VAL A 115 -4.51 3.93 -17.39
N LYS A 116 -4.18 3.05 -16.45
CA LYS A 116 -2.96 3.13 -15.65
C LYS A 116 -2.01 1.99 -15.97
N ILE A 117 -0.73 2.28 -16.06
CA ILE A 117 0.32 1.27 -16.20
C ILE A 117 0.82 0.95 -14.79
N LEU A 118 0.69 -0.31 -14.37
CA LEU A 118 1.17 -0.80 -13.10
C LEU A 118 2.38 -1.73 -13.33
N ASP A 119 3.54 -1.29 -12.85
CA ASP A 119 4.78 -2.09 -12.86
C ASP A 119 4.90 -2.83 -11.53
N VAL A 120 4.84 -4.16 -11.58
CA VAL A 120 4.85 -5.01 -10.39
C VAL A 120 6.17 -5.76 -10.20
N ARG A 121 7.19 -5.44 -10.99
CA ARG A 121 8.54 -6.01 -10.90
C ARG A 121 9.22 -5.66 -9.57
N SER A 122 10.51 -5.96 -9.42
CA SER A 122 11.26 -5.54 -8.24
C SER A 122 11.56 -4.04 -8.25
N SER A 123 11.80 -3.45 -7.06
CA SER A 123 12.18 -2.04 -6.94
C SER A 123 13.50 -1.73 -7.67
N GLU A 124 14.43 -2.68 -7.68
CA GLU A 124 15.69 -2.51 -8.40
C GLU A 124 15.49 -2.51 -9.91
N GLN A 125 14.67 -3.44 -10.44
CA GLN A 125 14.33 -3.47 -11.87
C GLN A 125 13.66 -2.17 -12.29
N PHE A 126 12.68 -1.69 -11.51
CA PHE A 126 11.99 -0.43 -11.78
C PHE A 126 12.94 0.77 -11.77
N CYS A 127 13.82 0.86 -10.77
CA CYS A 127 14.78 1.96 -10.68
C CYS A 127 15.77 1.98 -11.85
N ARG A 128 16.20 0.80 -12.34
CA ARG A 128 17.09 0.68 -13.50
C ARG A 128 16.42 1.07 -14.82
N GLY A 129 15.12 0.87 -14.92
CA GLY A 129 14.37 1.24 -16.11
C GLY A 129 12.88 0.89 -16.00
N HIS A 130 12.02 1.86 -16.35
CA HIS A 130 10.58 1.68 -16.35
C HIS A 130 9.90 2.47 -17.47
N ILE A 131 8.68 2.09 -17.81
CA ILE A 131 7.86 2.78 -18.79
C ILE A 131 7.47 4.16 -18.24
N PRO A 132 7.68 5.26 -19.00
CA PRO A 132 7.27 6.59 -18.57
C PRO A 132 5.78 6.64 -18.18
N GLY A 133 5.49 7.23 -17.01
CA GLY A 133 4.12 7.33 -16.49
C GLY A 133 3.61 6.08 -15.76
N SER A 134 4.39 4.98 -15.69
CA SER A 134 4.00 3.81 -14.90
C SER A 134 4.12 4.07 -13.40
N ILE A 135 3.16 3.50 -12.66
CA ILE A 135 3.19 3.45 -11.19
C ILE A 135 3.83 2.13 -10.79
N PHE A 136 4.80 2.20 -9.90
CA PHE A 136 5.45 1.03 -9.33
C PHE A 136 4.73 0.59 -8.05
N ILE A 137 4.35 -0.67 -7.99
CA ILE A 137 3.98 -1.34 -6.74
C ILE A 137 4.46 -2.78 -6.85
N GLY A 138 5.67 -3.07 -6.33
CA GLY A 138 6.32 -4.35 -6.49
C GLY A 138 5.60 -5.49 -5.78
N ILE A 139 5.48 -6.62 -6.46
CA ILE A 139 4.72 -7.77 -5.97
C ILE A 139 5.32 -8.43 -4.72
N ASN A 140 6.63 -8.25 -4.46
CA ASN A 140 7.32 -8.82 -3.30
C ASN A 140 7.12 -8.04 -1.99
N GLY A 141 6.43 -6.89 -2.03
CA GLY A 141 6.12 -6.09 -0.85
C GLY A 141 4.67 -6.22 -0.37
N GLY A 142 4.20 -5.24 0.37
CA GLY A 142 2.79 -5.09 0.75
C GLY A 142 1.91 -4.72 -0.45
N PHE A 143 1.91 -5.55 -1.51
CA PHE A 143 1.36 -5.25 -2.83
C PHE A 143 -0.10 -4.83 -2.78
N ALA A 144 -1.01 -5.73 -2.37
CA ALA A 144 -2.44 -5.47 -2.41
C ALA A 144 -2.87 -4.27 -1.55
N PRO A 145 -2.43 -4.13 -0.28
CA PRO A 145 -2.70 -2.92 0.51
C PRO A 145 -2.20 -1.63 -0.15
N TRP A 146 -1.02 -1.64 -0.77
CA TRP A 146 -0.50 -0.45 -1.44
C TRP A 146 -1.23 -0.14 -2.75
N VAL A 147 -1.63 -1.15 -3.52
CA VAL A 147 -2.51 -0.94 -4.68
C VAL A 147 -3.78 -0.21 -4.25
N GLY A 148 -4.48 -0.73 -3.25
CA GLY A 148 -5.70 -0.12 -2.75
C GLY A 148 -5.51 1.30 -2.18
N ALA A 149 -4.36 1.57 -1.53
CA ALA A 149 -4.07 2.89 -0.97
C ALA A 149 -3.67 3.93 -2.03
N ILE A 150 -2.98 3.52 -3.09
CA ILE A 150 -2.39 4.43 -4.09
C ILE A 150 -3.29 4.61 -5.31
N MET A 151 -3.88 3.53 -5.81
CA MET A 151 -4.68 3.58 -7.05
C MET A 151 -6.07 4.20 -6.85
N SER A 152 -6.56 4.27 -5.62
CA SER A 152 -7.79 4.92 -5.12
C SER A 152 -9.11 4.58 -5.83
N ASP A 153 -9.12 4.25 -7.12
CA ASP A 153 -10.31 3.86 -7.89
C ASP A 153 -10.18 2.40 -8.37
N PRO A 154 -10.89 1.44 -7.76
CA PRO A 154 -10.91 0.05 -8.22
C PRO A 154 -11.48 -0.13 -9.63
N GLY A 155 -12.24 0.85 -10.11
CA GLY A 155 -12.79 0.86 -11.47
C GLY A 155 -11.79 1.18 -12.58
N VAL A 156 -10.56 1.58 -12.25
CA VAL A 156 -9.52 1.96 -13.22
C VAL A 156 -9.07 0.76 -14.07
N GLN A 157 -8.88 0.97 -15.36
CA GLN A 157 -8.29 -0.04 -16.24
C GLN A 157 -6.78 -0.10 -16.06
N ILE A 158 -6.23 -1.32 -15.93
CA ILE A 158 -4.82 -1.55 -15.64
C ILE A 158 -4.14 -2.30 -16.77
N LEU A 159 -3.01 -1.77 -17.23
CA LEU A 159 -2.01 -2.46 -18.03
C LEU A 159 -0.87 -2.91 -17.13
N LEU A 160 -0.50 -4.19 -17.18
CA LEU A 160 0.56 -4.73 -16.32
C LEU A 160 1.92 -4.76 -17.03
N VAL A 161 2.95 -4.39 -16.29
CA VAL A 161 4.35 -4.72 -16.58
C VAL A 161 4.80 -5.72 -15.51
N VAL A 162 4.96 -6.97 -15.89
CA VAL A 162 5.15 -8.10 -14.97
C VAL A 162 6.03 -9.17 -15.62
N ASP A 163 6.75 -9.93 -14.80
CA ASP A 163 7.37 -11.17 -15.24
C ASP A 163 6.26 -12.21 -15.47
N GLU A 164 6.19 -12.81 -16.66
CA GLU A 164 5.06 -13.67 -17.07
C GLU A 164 4.80 -14.83 -16.09
N ALA A 165 5.85 -15.37 -15.47
CA ALA A 165 5.75 -16.40 -14.44
C ALA A 165 4.95 -15.97 -13.21
N ARG A 166 4.82 -14.65 -12.98
CA ARG A 166 4.11 -14.06 -11.82
C ARG A 166 2.81 -13.36 -12.20
N LEU A 167 2.40 -13.44 -13.47
CA LEU A 167 1.21 -12.75 -13.97
C LEU A 167 -0.06 -13.14 -13.20
N GLU A 168 -0.30 -14.43 -13.04
CA GLU A 168 -1.51 -14.91 -12.34
C GLU A 168 -1.52 -14.48 -10.87
N GLU A 169 -0.38 -14.55 -10.19
CA GLU A 169 -0.24 -14.05 -8.82
C GLU A 169 -0.61 -12.56 -8.74
N ALA A 170 -0.12 -11.75 -9.69
CA ALA A 170 -0.43 -10.32 -9.72
C ALA A 170 -1.94 -10.07 -9.88
N ILE A 171 -2.58 -10.78 -10.81
CA ILE A 171 -4.03 -10.66 -11.06
C ILE A 171 -4.82 -11.06 -9.82
N ILE A 172 -4.52 -12.20 -9.20
CA ILE A 172 -5.21 -12.67 -7.98
C ILE A 172 -5.07 -11.65 -6.84
N ARG A 173 -3.87 -11.10 -6.66
CA ARG A 173 -3.62 -10.12 -5.58
C ARG A 173 -4.27 -8.76 -5.84
N LEU A 174 -4.45 -8.36 -7.10
CA LEU A 174 -5.24 -7.20 -7.48
C LEU A 174 -6.73 -7.42 -7.16
N SER A 175 -7.27 -8.58 -7.52
CA SER A 175 -8.67 -8.92 -7.24
C SER A 175 -9.00 -8.96 -5.75
N ARG A 176 -8.05 -9.30 -4.86
CA ARG A 176 -8.25 -9.25 -3.40
C ARG A 176 -8.59 -7.87 -2.85
N VAL A 177 -8.29 -6.82 -3.60
CA VAL A 177 -8.58 -5.43 -3.25
C VAL A 177 -9.50 -4.76 -4.27
N GLY A 178 -10.18 -5.57 -5.11
CA GLY A 178 -11.23 -5.14 -6.02
C GLY A 178 -10.74 -4.55 -7.35
N PHE A 179 -9.46 -4.68 -7.69
CA PHE A 179 -8.92 -4.17 -8.96
C PHE A 179 -8.99 -5.22 -10.06
N ASP A 180 -10.21 -5.50 -10.55
CA ASP A 180 -10.51 -6.58 -11.49
C ASP A 180 -10.38 -6.19 -12.97
N LYS A 181 -10.11 -4.92 -13.27
CA LYS A 181 -10.07 -4.39 -14.64
C LYS A 181 -8.67 -4.40 -15.24
N VAL A 182 -7.94 -5.50 -15.08
CA VAL A 182 -6.70 -5.73 -15.84
C VAL A 182 -7.08 -6.02 -17.28
N ILE A 183 -6.68 -5.14 -18.23
CA ILE A 183 -7.03 -5.22 -19.65
C ILE A 183 -5.95 -5.90 -20.51
N GLY A 184 -4.83 -6.26 -19.89
CA GLY A 184 -3.74 -7.00 -20.50
C GLY A 184 -2.39 -6.67 -19.86
N TYR A 185 -1.36 -7.37 -20.35
CA TYR A 185 0.02 -7.17 -19.92
C TYR A 185 0.95 -7.05 -21.12
N LEU A 186 2.10 -6.39 -20.94
CA LEU A 186 3.11 -6.27 -21.99
C LEU A 186 3.75 -7.63 -22.26
N HIS A 187 3.50 -8.20 -23.44
CA HIS A 187 4.11 -9.47 -23.86
C HIS A 187 5.64 -9.34 -23.96
N GLY A 188 6.36 -10.31 -23.38
CA GLY A 188 7.82 -10.24 -23.23
C GLY A 188 8.32 -9.23 -22.20
N GLY A 189 7.41 -8.67 -21.39
CA GLY A 189 7.73 -7.79 -20.27
C GLY A 189 8.46 -6.51 -20.68
N PHE A 190 9.19 -5.93 -19.74
CA PHE A 190 9.90 -4.66 -19.97
C PHE A 190 11.00 -4.74 -21.05
N ASN A 191 11.54 -5.92 -21.33
CA ASN A 191 12.54 -6.10 -22.39
C ASN A 191 11.98 -5.76 -23.77
N SER A 192 10.69 -6.07 -24.03
CA SER A 192 10.02 -5.68 -25.27
C SER A 192 9.91 -4.16 -25.43
N TRP A 193 9.73 -3.43 -24.31
CA TRP A 193 9.74 -1.97 -24.29
C TRP A 193 11.11 -1.39 -24.62
N LEU A 194 12.16 -1.91 -23.97
CA LEU A 194 13.54 -1.44 -24.15
C LEU A 194 14.02 -1.51 -25.58
N SER A 195 13.53 -2.46 -26.38
CA SER A 195 13.99 -2.68 -27.74
C SER A 195 13.66 -1.53 -28.69
N LYS A 196 12.66 -0.70 -28.37
CA LYS A 196 12.12 0.34 -29.30
C LYS A 196 11.85 1.68 -28.65
N ASN A 197 11.77 1.78 -27.34
CA ASN A 197 11.25 2.96 -26.66
C ASN A 197 12.21 3.58 -25.65
N LYS A 198 12.03 4.87 -25.43
CA LYS A 198 12.66 5.58 -24.32
C LYS A 198 12.06 5.10 -22.99
N PHE A 199 12.89 5.03 -21.97
CA PHE A 199 12.51 4.66 -20.62
C PHE A 199 13.00 5.68 -19.60
N ASN A 200 12.39 5.70 -18.43
CA ASN A 200 12.83 6.48 -17.29
C ASN A 200 13.59 5.60 -16.30
N THR A 201 14.39 6.25 -15.46
CA THR A 201 15.11 5.61 -14.33
C THR A 201 14.83 6.39 -13.05
N VAL A 202 14.97 5.72 -11.90
CA VAL A 202 15.01 6.38 -10.60
C VAL A 202 16.43 6.27 -10.07
N PRO A 203 17.25 7.34 -10.12
CA PRO A 203 18.59 7.30 -9.55
C PRO A 203 18.54 6.93 -8.07
N SER A 204 19.40 5.99 -7.67
CA SER A 204 19.49 5.54 -6.29
C SER A 204 20.74 6.11 -5.63
N VAL A 205 20.56 6.82 -4.52
CA VAL A 205 21.65 7.33 -3.69
C VAL A 205 21.99 6.29 -2.62
N LEU A 206 23.24 5.86 -2.58
CA LEU A 206 23.72 4.90 -1.58
C LEU A 206 24.10 5.65 -0.30
N PRO A 207 23.55 5.30 0.86
CA PRO A 207 23.99 5.82 2.13
C PRO A 207 25.44 5.36 2.43
N ASN A 208 26.37 6.31 2.37
CA ASN A 208 27.80 6.14 2.66
C ASN A 208 28.35 7.44 3.30
N LYS A 209 29.64 7.54 3.55
CA LYS A 209 30.28 8.72 4.17
C LYS A 209 30.05 10.03 3.41
N SER A 210 29.82 10.00 2.10
CA SER A 210 29.52 11.17 1.27
C SER A 210 28.02 11.40 1.03
N PHE A 211 27.17 10.61 1.66
CA PHE A 211 25.71 10.62 1.45
C PHE A 211 25.11 12.02 1.58
N ILE A 212 25.42 12.75 2.67
CA ILE A 212 24.85 14.08 2.93
C ILE A 212 25.23 15.07 1.82
N SER A 213 26.46 14.99 1.29
CA SER A 213 26.87 15.88 0.18
C SER A 213 26.15 15.59 -1.12
N GLN A 214 25.75 14.35 -1.36
CA GLN A 214 25.01 13.95 -2.56
C GLN A 214 23.56 14.45 -2.60
N ILE A 215 22.97 14.74 -1.44
CA ILE A 215 21.58 15.18 -1.30
C ILE A 215 21.43 16.61 -0.76
N LYS A 216 22.54 17.34 -0.63
CA LYS A 216 22.58 18.68 0.02
C LYS A 216 21.62 19.70 -0.59
N ASP A 217 21.40 19.61 -1.91
CA ASP A 217 20.55 20.53 -2.66
C ASP A 217 19.13 19.99 -2.87
N ASP A 218 18.85 18.78 -2.40
CA ASP A 218 17.57 18.13 -2.54
C ASP A 218 16.69 18.38 -1.31
N ILE A 219 15.38 18.42 -1.52
CA ILE A 219 14.41 18.27 -0.44
C ILE A 219 14.37 16.79 -0.09
N VAL A 220 14.74 16.45 1.15
CA VAL A 220 14.67 15.08 1.65
C VAL A 220 13.23 14.78 2.05
N LEU A 221 12.59 13.81 1.35
CA LEU A 221 11.20 13.43 1.56
C LEU A 221 11.11 12.09 2.31
N ASP A 222 10.59 12.14 3.53
CA ASP A 222 10.28 10.94 4.33
C ASP A 222 8.84 10.49 4.08
N VAL A 223 8.66 9.31 3.49
CA VAL A 223 7.33 8.76 3.21
C VAL A 223 6.87 7.71 4.22
N ARG A 224 7.51 7.69 5.41
CA ARG A 224 7.11 6.84 6.53
C ARG A 224 5.91 7.42 7.28
N ASN A 225 5.24 6.56 8.05
CA ASN A 225 4.17 7.00 8.95
C ASN A 225 4.75 7.86 10.11
N PRO A 226 3.96 8.78 10.69
CA PRO A 226 4.41 9.61 11.82
C PRO A 226 4.93 8.80 13.01
N SER A 227 4.36 7.63 13.31
CA SER A 227 4.83 6.74 14.37
C SER A 227 6.24 6.19 14.15
N GLU A 228 6.67 6.03 12.90
CA GLU A 228 8.01 5.56 12.57
C GLU A 228 9.09 6.65 12.73
N ILE A 229 8.70 7.91 12.72
CA ILE A 229 9.61 9.07 12.85
C ILE A 229 10.07 9.26 14.28
N ILE A 230 9.29 8.81 15.26
CA ILE A 230 9.61 8.91 16.69
C ILE A 230 10.96 8.23 17.00
N VAL A 231 11.26 7.12 16.31
CA VAL A 231 12.54 6.38 16.45
C VAL A 231 13.73 7.07 15.78
N GLY A 232 13.49 8.14 15.00
CA GLY A 232 14.53 8.92 14.32
C GLY A 232 14.16 9.26 12.88
N LYS A 233 14.78 10.34 12.37
CA LYS A 233 14.62 10.82 10.98
C LYS A 233 15.87 11.53 10.49
N ILE A 234 16.00 11.73 9.19
CA ILE A 234 17.01 12.66 8.65
C ILE A 234 16.64 14.09 9.09
N LYS A 235 17.62 14.82 9.60
CA LYS A 235 17.42 16.22 10.01
C LYS A 235 16.84 17.04 8.85
N ASN A 236 15.84 17.86 9.15
CA ASN A 236 15.14 18.72 8.18
C ASN A 236 14.39 17.97 7.05
N SER A 237 14.16 16.66 7.16
CA SER A 237 13.33 15.97 6.19
C SER A 237 11.87 16.41 6.28
N LEU A 238 11.25 16.59 5.11
CA LEU A 238 9.81 16.81 4.96
C LEU A 238 9.11 15.45 5.09
N ASN A 239 8.15 15.33 6.00
CA ASN A 239 7.37 14.10 6.10
C ASN A 239 6.02 14.22 5.38
N ILE A 240 5.81 13.36 4.41
CA ILE A 240 4.51 13.10 3.76
C ILE A 240 4.34 11.59 3.68
N PRO A 241 3.54 10.96 4.55
CA PRO A 241 3.28 9.53 4.50
C PRO A 241 2.81 9.08 3.10
N LEU A 242 3.27 7.92 2.65
CA LEU A 242 3.00 7.43 1.29
C LEU A 242 1.50 7.37 0.96
N ASN A 243 0.66 6.94 1.90
CA ASN A 243 -0.80 6.89 1.73
C ASN A 243 -1.46 8.28 1.61
N GLU A 244 -0.76 9.35 1.97
CA GLU A 244 -1.25 10.72 1.87
C GLU A 244 -0.60 11.48 0.69
N LEU A 245 0.39 10.89 0.02
CA LEU A 245 1.20 11.58 -0.98
C LEU A 245 0.34 12.16 -2.11
N ASN A 246 -0.56 11.37 -2.68
CA ASN A 246 -1.45 11.82 -3.77
C ASN A 246 -2.26 13.06 -3.38
N SER A 247 -2.83 13.09 -2.18
CA SER A 247 -3.63 14.22 -1.70
C SER A 247 -2.81 15.45 -1.34
N LYS A 248 -1.49 15.27 -1.09
CA LYS A 248 -0.56 16.32 -0.68
C LYS A 248 0.42 16.78 -1.77
N LEU A 249 0.28 16.29 -3.01
CA LEU A 249 1.14 16.72 -4.13
C LEU A 249 1.15 18.24 -4.33
N HIS A 250 0.04 18.90 -4.07
CA HIS A 250 -0.06 20.37 -4.14
C HIS A 250 0.84 21.12 -3.15
N LYS A 251 1.40 20.42 -2.13
CA LYS A 251 2.30 21.00 -1.11
C LYS A 251 3.77 20.96 -1.52
N ILE A 252 4.10 20.31 -2.63
CA ILE A 252 5.46 20.13 -3.10
C ILE A 252 5.61 20.65 -4.54
N SER A 253 6.74 21.27 -4.84
CA SER A 253 6.97 21.93 -6.12
C SER A 253 7.65 21.01 -7.12
N LYS A 254 7.12 20.94 -8.35
CA LYS A 254 7.72 20.17 -9.46
C LYS A 254 9.08 20.71 -9.93
N SER A 255 9.43 21.96 -9.59
CA SER A 255 10.71 22.56 -9.94
C SER A 255 11.87 22.21 -9.01
N LYS A 256 11.59 21.54 -7.89
CA LYS A 256 12.60 21.14 -6.90
C LYS A 256 13.09 19.71 -7.13
N SER A 257 14.25 19.41 -6.58
CA SER A 257 14.83 18.07 -6.53
C SER A 257 14.45 17.37 -5.22
N TYR A 258 14.18 16.06 -5.28
CA TYR A 258 13.75 15.27 -4.13
C TYR A 258 14.59 14.03 -3.99
N SER A 259 15.11 13.81 -2.79
CA SER A 259 15.68 12.53 -2.34
C SER A 259 14.72 11.86 -1.38
N ILE A 260 14.12 10.74 -1.80
CA ILE A 260 13.02 10.08 -1.10
C ILE A 260 13.51 8.88 -0.32
N TYR A 261 13.06 8.73 0.92
CA TYR A 261 13.32 7.54 1.71
C TYR A 261 12.08 7.03 2.47
N CYS A 262 12.15 5.74 2.80
CA CYS A 262 11.21 5.10 3.73
C CYS A 262 11.99 4.23 4.74
N ALA A 263 11.38 3.23 5.36
CA ALA A 263 12.11 2.34 6.28
C ALA A 263 13.16 1.47 5.58
N GLY A 264 12.81 0.79 4.46
CA GLY A 264 13.66 -0.20 3.80
C GLY A 264 13.81 -0.06 2.28
N GLY A 265 13.37 1.05 1.66
CA GLY A 265 13.56 1.32 0.23
C GLY A 265 12.39 0.94 -0.70
N TYR A 266 11.36 0.22 -0.23
CA TYR A 266 10.20 -0.17 -1.07
C TYR A 266 9.20 0.97 -1.28
N ARG A 267 8.69 1.57 -0.20
CA ARG A 267 7.72 2.69 -0.24
C ARG A 267 8.27 3.93 -0.94
N SER A 268 9.56 4.18 -0.83
CA SER A 268 10.22 5.32 -1.49
C SER A 268 10.24 5.19 -3.00
N VAL A 269 10.36 3.97 -3.55
CA VAL A 269 10.25 3.74 -4.99
C VAL A 269 8.81 3.90 -5.47
N ILE A 270 7.81 3.48 -4.68
CA ILE A 270 6.41 3.78 -4.99
C ILE A 270 6.20 5.31 -5.05
N ALA A 271 6.67 6.04 -4.05
CA ALA A 271 6.57 7.50 -4.01
C ALA A 271 7.28 8.15 -5.21
N ALA A 272 8.48 7.68 -5.56
CA ALA A 272 9.21 8.16 -6.73
C ALA A 272 8.41 7.98 -8.02
N SER A 273 7.79 6.80 -8.22
CA SER A 273 6.96 6.52 -9.39
C SER A 273 5.75 7.45 -9.48
N ILE A 274 5.10 7.73 -8.36
CA ILE A 274 3.97 8.69 -8.29
C ILE A 274 4.44 10.08 -8.67
N LEU A 275 5.53 10.57 -8.07
CA LEU A 275 6.03 11.90 -8.39
C LEU A 275 6.41 12.02 -9.87
N MET A 276 7.10 11.02 -10.41
CA MET A 276 7.50 11.01 -11.82
C MET A 276 6.29 10.96 -12.77
N SER A 277 5.26 10.18 -12.46
CA SER A 277 4.02 10.13 -13.25
C SER A 277 3.27 11.47 -13.24
N GLU A 278 3.45 12.26 -12.19
CA GLU A 278 2.89 13.61 -12.03
C GLU A 278 3.78 14.71 -12.61
N GLY A 279 4.90 14.34 -13.27
CA GLY A 279 5.78 15.25 -14.00
C GLY A 279 6.91 15.88 -13.18
N PHE A 280 7.21 15.35 -11.99
CA PHE A 280 8.42 15.69 -11.26
C PHE A 280 9.64 15.08 -11.99
N LYS A 281 10.64 15.87 -12.33
CA LYS A 281 11.78 15.43 -13.13
C LYS A 281 12.98 14.98 -12.30
N ASN A 282 13.20 15.61 -11.15
CA ASN A 282 14.40 15.42 -10.33
C ASN A 282 14.05 14.64 -9.05
N VAL A 283 13.89 13.33 -9.22
CA VAL A 283 13.50 12.42 -8.13
C VAL A 283 14.56 11.34 -7.98
N LYS A 284 15.06 11.14 -6.76
CA LYS A 284 16.04 10.12 -6.40
C LYS A 284 15.48 9.24 -5.28
N ASN A 285 15.84 7.97 -5.27
CA ASN A 285 15.55 7.05 -4.17
C ASN A 285 16.79 6.92 -3.27
N ILE A 286 16.63 6.98 -1.96
CA ILE A 286 17.69 6.63 -1.02
C ILE A 286 17.63 5.11 -0.79
N TYR A 287 18.66 4.40 -1.30
CA TYR A 287 18.72 2.95 -1.27
C TYR A 287 18.72 2.40 0.16
N GLY A 288 17.91 1.37 0.40
CA GLY A 288 17.79 0.74 1.72
C GLY A 288 17.08 1.59 2.78
N GLY A 289 16.72 2.84 2.46
CA GLY A 289 15.93 3.72 3.32
C GLY A 289 16.59 4.04 4.65
N PHE A 290 15.77 4.35 5.68
CA PHE A 290 16.24 4.76 7.00
C PHE A 290 17.12 3.69 7.68
N LYS A 291 16.82 2.42 7.45
CA LYS A 291 17.65 1.30 7.98
C LYS A 291 19.09 1.41 7.54
N SER A 292 19.35 1.69 6.26
CA SER A 292 20.71 1.84 5.74
C SER A 292 21.37 3.15 6.19
N ILE A 293 20.59 4.22 6.37
CA ILE A 293 21.09 5.51 6.88
C ILE A 293 21.54 5.36 8.33
N ALA A 294 20.75 4.70 9.17
CA ALA A 294 21.06 4.48 10.57
C ALA A 294 22.28 3.58 10.79
N ALA A 295 22.67 2.78 9.78
CA ALA A 295 23.83 1.91 9.83
C ALA A 295 25.15 2.65 9.50
N ILE A 296 25.12 3.91 9.06
CA ILE A 296 26.34 4.71 8.77
C ILE A 296 26.88 5.37 10.05
N ASN A 297 26.03 5.58 11.03
CA ASN A 297 26.36 6.13 12.34
C ASN A 297 26.73 4.98 13.28
#